data_1f2018ac3c260529bdf86d2f6ee68135
#
_entry.id   1f2018ac3c260529bdf86d2f6ee68135
#
_cell.length_a   1.000
_cell.length_b   1.000
_cell.length_c   1.000
_cell.angle_alpha   90.00
_cell.angle_beta   90.00
_cell.angle_gamma   90.00
#
_symmetry.space_group_name_H-M   'P 1'
#
loop_
_entity.id
_entity.type
_entity.pdbx_description
1 polymer ?
#
loop_
_entity_poly.entity_id
_entity_poly.type
_entity_poly.pdbx_seq_one_letter_code
_entity_poly.pdbx_strand_id
1 'polypeptide(L)'
;QAKKSISPYDFTLVNATGFTVREVYVSPSSYHWWDSNLLTAPLPDKKSVPIRFLPLTLATSWDLRVVWSRPEWAPLEWHGLNLAAVQKLVLHCDRKSGRTWFSSS
;
A
#
# COMPACT_ATOMS: atom_id res chain seq x y z
N GLN A 1 -19.23 -9.41 4.29
CA GLN A 1 -19.19 -8.77 5.59
C GLN A 1 -18.62 -7.37 5.47
N ALA A 2 -19.25 -6.42 6.14
CA ALA A 2 -18.84 -5.03 6.06
C ALA A 2 -17.50 -4.79 6.78
N LYS A 3 -16.69 -3.89 6.25
CA LYS A 3 -15.46 -3.44 6.90
C LYS A 3 -15.82 -2.61 8.13
N LYS A 4 -15.15 -2.87 9.24
CA LYS A 4 -15.32 -2.10 10.47
C LYS A 4 -14.19 -1.09 10.59
N SER A 5 -14.31 0.02 9.87
CA SER A 5 -13.33 1.08 9.91
C SER A 5 -14.00 2.43 9.67
N ILE A 6 -13.32 3.50 10.06
CA ILE A 6 -13.83 4.86 9.91
C ILE A 6 -13.94 5.22 8.43
N SER A 7 -12.98 4.78 7.64
CA SER A 7 -12.96 5.02 6.20
C SER A 7 -13.23 3.72 5.45
N PRO A 8 -14.05 3.72 4.37
CA PRO A 8 -14.25 2.52 3.56
C PRO A 8 -13.00 2.07 2.83
N TYR A 9 -11.94 2.88 2.79
CA TYR A 9 -10.71 2.60 2.07
C TYR A 9 -9.60 2.05 2.98
N ASP A 10 -9.84 1.94 4.28
CA ASP A 10 -8.85 1.39 5.21
C ASP A 10 -8.60 -0.08 4.92
N PHE A 11 -7.33 -0.51 5.03
CA PHE A 11 -6.95 -1.89 4.80
C PHE A 11 -5.73 -2.25 5.64
N THR A 12 -5.44 -3.55 5.74
CA THR A 12 -4.22 -4.04 6.38
C THR A 12 -3.20 -4.32 5.30
N LEU A 13 -2.01 -3.73 5.44
CA LEU A 13 -0.89 -3.99 4.53
C LEU A 13 0.02 -5.03 5.17
N VAL A 14 0.33 -6.09 4.43
CA VAL A 14 1.23 -7.16 4.87
C VAL A 14 2.46 -7.14 3.97
N ASN A 15 3.64 -7.11 4.57
CA ASN A 15 4.90 -7.15 3.83
C ASN A 15 5.40 -8.59 3.79
N ALA A 16 5.34 -9.22 2.63
CA ALA A 16 5.87 -10.56 2.39
C ALA A 16 6.94 -10.53 1.29
N THR A 17 7.69 -9.42 1.20
CA THR A 17 8.68 -9.22 0.14
C THR A 17 10.07 -9.74 0.48
N GLY A 18 10.37 -9.95 1.75
CA GLY A 18 11.72 -10.27 2.22
C GLY A 18 12.57 -9.04 2.51
N PHE A 19 12.02 -7.82 2.30
CA PHE A 19 12.75 -6.57 2.47
C PHE A 19 11.91 -5.58 3.26
N THR A 20 12.54 -4.57 3.86
CA THR A 20 11.84 -3.58 4.66
C THR A 20 11.26 -2.48 3.78
N VAL A 21 9.99 -2.14 4.02
CA VAL A 21 9.30 -1.01 3.39
C VAL A 21 9.43 0.20 4.31
N ARG A 22 9.88 1.32 3.76
CA ARG A 22 10.10 2.55 4.52
C ARG A 22 8.92 3.50 4.50
N GLU A 23 8.24 3.62 3.35
CA GLU A 23 7.14 4.56 3.20
C GLU A 23 6.04 3.97 2.34
N VAL A 24 4.80 4.36 2.63
CA VAL A 24 3.63 3.97 1.87
C VAL A 24 2.77 5.19 1.62
N TYR A 25 2.36 5.37 0.37
CA TYR A 25 1.50 6.47 -0.05
C TYR A 25 0.29 5.93 -0.80
N VAL A 26 -0.85 6.57 -0.62
CA VAL A 26 -2.09 6.25 -1.29
C VAL A 26 -2.68 7.55 -1.82
N SER A 27 -3.17 7.53 -3.06
CA SER A 27 -3.76 8.71 -3.67
C SER A 27 -4.85 8.29 -4.66
N PRO A 28 -5.91 9.09 -4.82
CA PRO A 28 -6.86 8.84 -5.92
C PRO A 28 -6.13 8.87 -7.27
N SER A 29 -6.50 7.98 -8.18
CA SER A 29 -5.81 7.84 -9.47
C SER A 29 -5.87 9.12 -10.31
N SER A 30 -6.85 9.97 -10.07
CA SER A 30 -6.98 11.24 -10.79
C SER A 30 -6.03 12.34 -10.28
N TYR A 31 -5.39 12.13 -9.13
CA TYR A 31 -4.46 13.10 -8.58
C TYR A 31 -3.08 12.90 -9.18
N HIS A 32 -2.29 13.98 -9.26
CA HIS A 32 -0.93 13.95 -9.81
C HIS A 32 0.13 14.15 -8.74
N TRP A 33 -0.20 13.92 -7.48
CA TRP A 33 0.72 14.10 -6.37
C TRP A 33 0.41 13.10 -5.26
N TRP A 34 1.42 12.84 -4.43
CA TRP A 34 1.29 11.98 -3.25
C TRP A 34 1.18 12.84 -2.01
N ASP A 35 0.32 12.42 -1.08
CA ASP A 35 0.18 13.08 0.21
C ASP A 35 1.28 12.59 1.16
N SER A 36 1.02 12.53 2.45
CA SER A 36 2.02 12.14 3.44
C SER A 36 2.21 10.62 3.50
N ASN A 37 3.39 10.22 3.98
CA ASN A 37 3.69 8.81 4.26
C ASN A 37 2.75 8.30 5.34
N LEU A 38 2.11 7.16 5.08
CA LEU A 38 1.13 6.57 5.99
C LEU A 38 1.75 5.64 7.03
N LEU A 39 3.05 5.35 6.94
CA LEU A 39 3.75 4.55 7.93
C LEU A 39 4.31 5.45 9.03
N THR A 40 4.14 5.04 10.28
CA THR A 40 4.76 5.73 11.42
C THR A 40 6.16 5.19 11.70
N ALA A 41 6.49 4.01 11.16
CA ALA A 41 7.78 3.37 11.29
C ALA A 41 7.98 2.42 10.11
N PRO A 42 9.24 2.07 9.76
CA PRO A 42 9.46 1.09 8.70
C PRO A 42 8.75 -0.23 8.99
N LEU A 43 8.28 -0.87 7.91
CA LEU A 43 7.54 -2.14 8.00
C LEU A 43 8.47 -3.28 7.56
N PRO A 44 8.97 -4.08 8.51
CA PRO A 44 9.85 -5.20 8.17
C PRO A 44 9.13 -6.32 7.44
N ASP A 45 9.91 -7.20 6.82
CA ASP A 45 9.37 -8.41 6.21
C ASP A 45 8.58 -9.23 7.22
N LYS A 46 7.48 -9.83 6.76
CA LYS A 46 6.57 -10.69 7.54
C LYS A 46 5.76 -9.92 8.58
N LYS A 47 5.78 -8.60 8.56
CA LYS A 47 4.98 -7.76 9.45
C LYS A 47 3.82 -7.13 8.69
N SER A 48 2.82 -6.72 9.44
CA SER A 48 1.64 -6.07 8.89
C SER A 48 1.34 -4.79 9.66
N VAL A 49 0.61 -3.90 9.02
CA VAL A 49 0.23 -2.61 9.60
C VAL A 49 -1.14 -2.21 9.06
N PRO A 50 -2.01 -1.65 9.90
CA PRO A 50 -3.24 -1.05 9.38
C PRO A 50 -2.92 0.25 8.66
N ILE A 51 -3.43 0.40 7.45
CA ILE A 51 -3.33 1.63 6.68
C ILE A 51 -4.66 2.35 6.81
N ARG A 52 -4.66 3.49 7.46
CA ARG A 52 -5.85 4.28 7.75
C ARG A 52 -5.62 5.71 7.33
N PHE A 53 -6.58 6.27 6.62
CA PHE A 53 -6.50 7.66 6.18
C PHE A 53 -7.92 8.17 5.97
N LEU A 54 -8.08 9.49 6.11
CA LEU A 54 -9.34 10.15 5.82
C LEU A 54 -9.24 10.72 4.41
N PRO A 55 -9.99 10.16 3.46
CA PRO A 55 -9.89 10.63 2.07
C PRO A 55 -10.53 12.01 1.94
N LEU A 56 -9.89 12.88 1.16
CA LEU A 56 -10.45 14.20 0.84
C LEU A 56 -11.56 14.10 -0.20
N THR A 57 -11.64 12.98 -0.89
CA THR A 57 -12.65 12.76 -1.92
C THR A 57 -13.00 11.27 -1.98
N LEU A 58 -14.20 10.99 -2.48
CA LEU A 58 -14.61 9.62 -2.78
C LEU A 58 -14.11 9.27 -4.18
N ALA A 59 -13.40 8.16 -4.30
CA ALA A 59 -12.89 7.71 -5.58
C ALA A 59 -13.11 6.21 -5.71
N THR A 60 -13.25 5.74 -6.95
CA THR A 60 -13.37 4.32 -7.25
C THR A 60 -12.03 3.70 -7.62
N SER A 61 -11.04 4.52 -7.93
CA SER A 61 -9.72 4.08 -8.37
C SER A 61 -8.64 4.80 -7.57
N TRP A 62 -7.70 4.03 -7.03
CA TRP A 62 -6.65 4.52 -6.15
C TRP A 62 -5.29 4.02 -6.62
N ASP A 63 -4.26 4.83 -6.35
CA ASP A 63 -2.87 4.47 -6.61
C ASP A 63 -2.16 4.20 -5.29
N LEU A 64 -1.24 3.25 -5.31
CA LEU A 64 -0.42 2.88 -4.17
C LEU A 64 1.05 3.02 -4.54
N ARG A 65 1.83 3.70 -3.68
CA ARG A 65 3.27 3.83 -3.86
C ARG A 65 3.97 3.27 -2.63
N VAL A 66 4.96 2.42 -2.86
CA VAL A 66 5.76 1.78 -1.81
C VAL A 66 7.22 2.17 -2.00
N VAL A 67 7.84 2.72 -0.97
CA VAL A 67 9.25 3.12 -0.98
C VAL A 67 10.02 2.17 -0.07
N TRP A 68 11.12 1.62 -0.61
CA TRP A 68 11.96 0.66 0.11
C TRP A 68 12.91 1.37 1.07
N SER A 69 13.41 0.64 2.08
CA SER A 69 14.48 1.14 2.95
C SER A 69 15.82 1.20 2.23
N ARG A 70 15.92 0.66 1.02
CA ARG A 70 17.11 0.74 0.18
C ARG A 70 16.96 1.91 -0.79
N PRO A 71 17.72 3.00 -0.61
CA PRO A 71 17.54 4.18 -1.47
C PRO A 71 17.91 3.92 -2.93
N GLU A 72 18.72 2.91 -3.23
CA GLU A 72 19.09 2.55 -4.60
C GLU A 72 17.96 1.86 -5.36
N TRP A 73 16.88 1.43 -4.68
CA TRP A 73 15.76 0.76 -5.31
C TRP A 73 14.66 1.77 -5.63
N ALA A 74 14.18 1.72 -6.87
CA ALA A 74 13.08 2.56 -7.31
C ALA A 74 11.80 2.21 -6.55
N PRO A 75 10.98 3.22 -6.22
CA PRO A 75 9.67 2.96 -5.61
C PRO A 75 8.79 2.11 -6.53
N LEU A 76 7.91 1.31 -5.92
CA LEU A 76 6.89 0.57 -6.65
C LEU A 76 5.59 1.36 -6.65
N GLU A 77 4.88 1.33 -7.79
CA GLU A 77 3.58 1.96 -7.89
C GLU A 77 2.60 1.02 -8.55
N TRP A 78 1.40 0.95 -8.02
CA TRP A 78 0.28 0.27 -8.63
C TRP A 78 -0.86 1.26 -8.77
N HIS A 79 -1.58 1.18 -9.89
CA HIS A 79 -2.62 2.13 -10.26
C HIS A 79 -3.95 1.42 -10.43
N GLY A 80 -5.03 2.15 -10.17
CA GLY A 80 -6.37 1.63 -10.44
C GLY A 80 -6.88 0.61 -9.44
N LEU A 81 -6.48 0.72 -8.17
CA LEU A 81 -6.93 -0.19 -7.13
C LEU A 81 -8.31 0.22 -6.62
N ASN A 82 -9.18 -0.78 -6.38
CA ASN A 82 -10.48 -0.54 -5.73
C ASN A 82 -10.33 -0.80 -4.22
N LEU A 83 -9.88 0.20 -3.48
CA LEU A 83 -9.60 0.04 -2.06
C LEU A 83 -10.86 -0.21 -1.23
N ALA A 84 -12.03 0.21 -1.71
CA ALA A 84 -13.27 -0.08 -1.00
C ALA A 84 -13.56 -1.57 -0.92
N ALA A 85 -13.02 -2.37 -1.83
CA ALA A 85 -13.20 -3.82 -1.87
C ALA A 85 -12.04 -4.57 -1.21
N VAL A 86 -11.01 -3.86 -0.71
CA VAL A 86 -9.82 -4.48 -0.15
C VAL A 86 -9.83 -4.34 1.36
N GLN A 87 -9.71 -5.48 2.07
CA GLN A 87 -9.51 -5.48 3.52
C GLN A 87 -8.06 -5.76 3.87
N LYS A 88 -7.37 -6.54 3.03
CA LYS A 88 -5.98 -6.94 3.24
C LYS A 88 -5.25 -6.95 1.92
N LEU A 89 -4.07 -6.35 1.90
CA LEU A 89 -3.21 -6.29 0.73
C LEU A 89 -1.84 -6.82 1.12
N VAL A 90 -1.36 -7.85 0.40
CA VAL A 90 -0.09 -8.51 0.69
C VAL A 90 0.89 -8.20 -0.44
N LEU A 91 2.04 -7.65 -0.09
CA LEU A 91 3.13 -7.36 -1.03
C LEU A 91 4.04 -8.57 -1.13
N HIS A 92 4.38 -8.94 -2.37
CA HIS A 92 5.24 -10.08 -2.67
C HIS A 92 6.42 -9.66 -3.53
N CYS A 93 7.51 -10.40 -3.42
CA CYS A 93 8.70 -10.21 -4.26
C CYS A 93 9.38 -11.56 -4.50
N ASP A 94 9.69 -11.83 -5.77
CA ASP A 94 10.55 -12.96 -6.13
C ASP A 94 11.99 -12.47 -6.15
N ARG A 95 12.80 -12.96 -5.21
CA ARG A 95 14.19 -12.52 -5.04
C ARG A 95 15.07 -12.86 -6.24
N LYS A 96 14.74 -13.93 -6.97
CA LYS A 96 15.53 -14.35 -8.11
C LYS A 96 15.33 -13.45 -9.32
N SER A 97 14.06 -13.14 -9.62
CA SER A 97 13.74 -12.34 -10.80
C SER A 97 13.61 -10.85 -10.49
N GLY A 98 13.46 -10.50 -9.22
CA GLY A 98 13.15 -9.12 -8.81
C GLY A 98 11.71 -8.74 -9.09
N ARG A 99 10.88 -9.67 -9.52
CA ARG A 99 9.47 -9.40 -9.81
C ARG A 99 8.69 -9.12 -8.52
N THR A 100 7.85 -8.10 -8.56
CA THR A 100 7.00 -7.73 -7.44
C THR A 100 5.54 -7.77 -7.86
N TRP A 101 4.66 -8.15 -6.94
CA TRP A 101 3.22 -8.16 -7.16
C TRP A 101 2.51 -8.07 -5.82
N PHE A 102 1.20 -7.92 -5.87
CA PHE A 102 0.39 -7.96 -4.66
C PHE A 102 -0.78 -8.91 -4.82
N SER A 103 -1.30 -9.39 -3.69
CA SER A 103 -2.57 -10.10 -3.63
C SER A 103 -3.48 -9.36 -2.66
N SER A 104 -4.79 -9.47 -2.85
CA SER A 104 -5.76 -8.77 -2.01
C SER A 104 -6.93 -9.67 -1.63
N SER A 105 -7.55 -9.34 -0.52
CA SER A 105 -8.73 -10.06 -0.05
C SER A 105 -9.69 -9.12 0.67
#